data_21b1ee6e12d27100770a06a82d27804f
#
_entry.id   21b1ee6e12d27100770a06a82d27804f
#
_cell.length_a   1.000
_cell.length_b   1.000
_cell.length_c   1.000
_cell.angle_alpha   90.00
_cell.angle_beta   90.00
_cell.angle_gamma   90.00
#
_symmetry.space_group_name_H-M   'P 1'
#
loop_
_entity.id
_entity.type
_entity.pdbx_description
1 polymer ?
#
loop_
_entity_poly.entity_id
_entity_poly.type
_entity_poly.pdbx_seq_one_letter_code
_entity_poly.pdbx_strand_id
1 'polypeptide(L)'
;LKKIVKIGIIIAIISAAAVTGTYTLSPLFTSKTVNEPPPDLNTEINQNITFSKFMNLAENERTSIAKNMTSQQIDDIMVTAAKYNSTIMEDMVDLDSNNISNTLTGSFADAGDGFHHVRSMVKIYTLADGKSILRLEDFKSTNGPDVYVYLSTDKKASDSVNVGRLKGNIGNQNYEIPQDVDLSKYNLVLIWCRAFSVLFGSAELQL
;
A
#
# COMPACT_ATOMS: atom_id res chain seq x y z
N LEU A 1 -49.94 50.45 -7.58
CA LEU A 1 -48.91 50.18 -8.55
C LEU A 1 -47.48 50.06 -7.92
N LYS A 2 -47.05 51.07 -7.11
CA LYS A 2 -45.73 51.13 -6.47
C LYS A 2 -45.45 49.95 -5.49
N LYS A 3 -46.46 49.41 -4.81
CA LYS A 3 -46.32 48.30 -3.86
C LYS A 3 -46.13 46.96 -4.55
N ILE A 4 -46.85 46.71 -5.64
CA ILE A 4 -46.77 45.48 -6.45
C ILE A 4 -45.41 45.39 -7.14
N VAL A 5 -44.90 46.51 -7.67
CA VAL A 5 -43.57 46.57 -8.28
C VAL A 5 -42.46 46.26 -7.29
N LYS A 6 -42.56 46.78 -6.03
CA LYS A 6 -41.58 46.44 -4.98
C LYS A 6 -41.59 44.99 -4.60
N ILE A 7 -42.76 44.35 -4.48
CA ILE A 7 -42.89 42.93 -4.16
C ILE A 7 -42.31 42.07 -5.30
N GLY A 8 -42.57 42.43 -6.58
CA GLY A 8 -41.99 41.74 -7.74
C GLY A 8 -40.46 41.79 -7.77
N ILE A 9 -39.88 42.95 -7.45
CA ILE A 9 -38.41 43.10 -7.38
C ILE A 9 -37.80 42.24 -6.26
N ILE A 10 -38.43 42.19 -5.09
CA ILE A 10 -37.97 41.38 -3.95
C ILE A 10 -38.03 39.90 -4.29
N ILE A 11 -39.09 39.43 -4.93
CA ILE A 11 -39.21 38.03 -5.38
C ILE A 11 -38.13 37.69 -6.40
N ALA A 12 -37.85 38.56 -7.37
CA ALA A 12 -36.82 38.37 -8.36
C ALA A 12 -35.39 38.27 -7.77
N ILE A 13 -35.11 39.12 -6.73
CA ILE A 13 -33.81 39.08 -6.04
C ILE A 13 -33.67 37.80 -5.21
N ILE A 14 -34.71 37.35 -4.52
CA ILE A 14 -34.69 36.11 -3.74
C ILE A 14 -34.53 34.90 -4.67
N SER A 15 -35.22 34.90 -5.81
CA SER A 15 -35.07 33.82 -6.83
C SER A 15 -33.67 33.77 -7.44
N ALA A 16 -33.09 34.92 -7.76
CA ALA A 16 -31.71 34.99 -8.27
C ALA A 16 -30.67 34.54 -7.20
N ALA A 17 -30.84 34.94 -5.95
CA ALA A 17 -29.98 34.54 -4.84
C ALA A 17 -30.09 33.02 -4.54
N ALA A 18 -31.31 32.46 -4.63
CA ALA A 18 -31.51 31.02 -4.46
C ALA A 18 -30.85 30.20 -5.57
N VAL A 19 -30.96 30.63 -6.82
CA VAL A 19 -30.32 29.95 -7.97
C VAL A 19 -28.81 30.07 -7.87
N THR A 20 -28.27 31.24 -7.55
CA THR A 20 -26.81 31.43 -7.41
C THR A 20 -26.28 30.65 -6.19
N GLY A 21 -27.00 30.67 -5.08
CA GLY A 21 -26.63 29.91 -3.86
C GLY A 21 -26.61 28.40 -4.08
N THR A 22 -27.61 27.86 -4.80
CA THR A 22 -27.61 26.43 -5.15
C THR A 22 -26.49 26.05 -6.11
N TYR A 23 -26.12 26.90 -7.03
CA TYR A 23 -25.05 26.66 -8.00
C TYR A 23 -23.65 26.72 -7.33
N THR A 24 -23.44 27.69 -6.42
CA THR A 24 -22.13 27.82 -5.73
C THR A 24 -21.93 26.82 -4.60
N LEU A 25 -23.04 26.39 -3.94
CA LEU A 25 -22.97 25.42 -2.85
C LEU A 25 -23.16 23.96 -3.31
N SER A 26 -23.61 23.74 -4.54
CA SER A 26 -23.78 22.39 -5.13
C SER A 26 -22.55 21.49 -4.96
N PRO A 27 -21.31 21.95 -5.15
CA PRO A 27 -20.12 21.12 -4.94
C PRO A 27 -19.96 20.61 -3.51
N LEU A 28 -20.55 21.29 -2.51
CA LEU A 28 -20.49 20.88 -1.09
C LEU A 28 -21.47 19.76 -0.75
N PHE A 29 -22.51 19.58 -1.59
CA PHE A 29 -23.59 18.60 -1.34
C PHE A 29 -23.69 17.51 -2.41
N THR A 30 -22.93 17.61 -3.50
CA THR A 30 -22.87 16.58 -4.54
C THR A 30 -21.57 15.81 -4.45
N SER A 31 -21.63 14.56 -4.00
CA SER A 31 -20.52 13.60 -4.16
C SER A 31 -20.44 13.25 -5.63
N LYS A 32 -19.44 13.79 -6.34
CA LYS A 32 -19.13 13.34 -7.69
C LYS A 32 -18.21 12.14 -7.55
N THR A 33 -18.71 10.94 -7.76
CA THR A 33 -17.85 9.78 -7.94
C THR A 33 -17.10 9.96 -9.25
N VAL A 34 -15.84 10.32 -9.15
CA VAL A 34 -14.93 10.38 -10.30
C VAL A 34 -14.37 8.97 -10.45
N ASN A 35 -14.81 8.28 -11.50
CA ASN A 35 -14.22 7.02 -11.92
C ASN A 35 -13.22 7.34 -13.03
N GLU A 36 -12.14 8.02 -12.65
CA GLU A 36 -11.04 8.25 -13.60
C GLU A 36 -10.38 6.90 -13.89
N PRO A 37 -10.09 6.60 -15.15
CA PRO A 37 -9.23 5.47 -15.44
C PRO A 37 -7.89 5.69 -14.71
N PRO A 38 -7.18 4.61 -14.35
CA PRO A 38 -5.83 4.74 -13.78
C PRO A 38 -5.02 5.72 -14.62
N PRO A 39 -4.19 6.58 -14.00
CA PRO A 39 -3.30 7.48 -14.76
C PRO A 39 -2.56 6.64 -15.80
N ASP A 40 -2.36 7.23 -16.96
CA ASP A 40 -1.90 6.52 -18.16
C ASP A 40 -0.69 5.62 -17.85
N LEU A 41 -0.97 4.32 -17.75
CA LEU A 41 0.04 3.27 -17.53
C LEU A 41 1.04 3.17 -18.68
N ASN A 42 0.85 3.99 -19.73
CA ASN A 42 1.75 4.14 -20.86
C ASN A 42 2.85 5.17 -20.64
N THR A 43 3.01 5.71 -19.42
CA THR A 43 4.17 6.55 -19.10
C THR A 43 5.45 5.77 -19.46
N GLU A 44 6.19 6.26 -20.43
CA GLU A 44 7.46 5.65 -20.83
C GLU A 44 8.48 5.83 -19.73
N ILE A 45 8.93 4.72 -19.16
CA ILE A 45 9.99 4.67 -18.14
C ILE A 45 11.37 4.76 -18.81
N ASN A 46 11.49 4.17 -20.00
CA ASN A 46 12.60 4.33 -20.92
C ASN A 46 12.10 4.13 -22.36
N GLN A 47 12.98 4.30 -23.35
CA GLN A 47 12.63 4.29 -24.78
C GLN A 47 11.81 3.07 -25.28
N ASN A 48 11.61 2.03 -24.44
CA ASN A 48 10.95 0.78 -24.84
C ASN A 48 10.05 0.15 -23.78
N ILE A 49 9.95 0.70 -22.56
CA ILE A 49 9.21 0.08 -21.46
C ILE A 49 8.30 1.10 -20.78
N THR A 50 6.99 0.82 -20.85
CA THR A 50 5.98 1.55 -20.08
C THR A 50 5.87 0.98 -18.67
N PHE A 51 5.31 1.75 -17.74
CA PHE A 51 5.03 1.28 -16.37
C PHE A 51 4.19 -0.01 -16.36
N SER A 52 3.12 -0.06 -17.17
CA SER A 52 2.28 -1.25 -17.30
C SER A 52 3.07 -2.47 -17.79
N LYS A 53 3.94 -2.29 -18.78
CA LYS A 53 4.77 -3.38 -19.27
C LYS A 53 5.75 -3.87 -18.20
N PHE A 54 6.40 -2.94 -17.47
CA PHE A 54 7.30 -3.28 -16.37
C PHE A 54 6.59 -4.09 -15.27
N MET A 55 5.37 -3.67 -14.89
CA MET A 55 4.58 -4.37 -13.87
C MET A 55 4.18 -5.80 -14.28
N ASN A 56 4.02 -6.06 -15.57
CA ASN A 56 3.63 -7.37 -16.12
C ASN A 56 4.81 -8.29 -16.48
N LEU A 57 6.05 -7.81 -16.34
CA LEU A 57 7.24 -8.65 -16.56
C LEU A 57 7.35 -9.76 -15.51
N ALA A 58 8.03 -10.84 -15.87
CA ALA A 58 8.44 -11.84 -14.92
C ALA A 58 9.43 -11.24 -13.90
N GLU A 59 9.50 -11.87 -12.74
CA GLU A 59 10.26 -11.39 -11.58
C GLU A 59 11.75 -11.17 -11.88
N ASN A 60 12.37 -12.15 -12.52
CA ASN A 60 13.78 -12.09 -12.92
C ASN A 60 14.03 -11.00 -13.99
N GLU A 61 13.06 -10.77 -14.88
CA GLU A 61 13.16 -9.74 -15.91
C GLU A 61 13.09 -8.33 -15.29
N ARG A 62 12.16 -8.09 -14.35
CA ARG A 62 12.09 -6.82 -13.62
C ARG A 62 13.40 -6.49 -12.93
N THR A 63 13.96 -7.46 -12.21
CA THR A 63 15.25 -7.29 -11.52
C THR A 63 16.41 -7.02 -12.49
N SER A 64 16.41 -7.70 -13.64
CA SER A 64 17.45 -7.50 -14.66
C SER A 64 17.36 -6.10 -15.29
N ILE A 65 16.15 -5.64 -15.58
CA ILE A 65 15.93 -4.31 -16.16
C ILE A 65 16.25 -3.23 -15.13
N ALA A 66 15.82 -3.40 -13.88
CA ALA A 66 16.07 -2.45 -12.80
C ALA A 66 17.56 -2.15 -12.57
N LYS A 67 18.43 -3.15 -12.74
CA LYS A 67 19.90 -2.99 -12.63
C LYS A 67 20.49 -2.00 -13.65
N ASN A 68 19.81 -1.80 -14.77
CA ASN A 68 20.26 -0.91 -15.86
C ASN A 68 19.52 0.43 -15.87
N MET A 69 18.65 0.68 -14.89
CA MET A 69 17.92 1.95 -14.77
C MET A 69 18.75 3.02 -14.07
N THR A 70 18.53 4.25 -14.46
CA THR A 70 19.04 5.42 -13.74
C THR A 70 18.22 5.64 -12.47
N SER A 71 18.79 6.35 -11.49
CA SER A 71 18.07 6.73 -10.27
C SER A 71 16.77 7.47 -10.58
N GLN A 72 16.77 8.38 -11.55
CA GLN A 72 15.59 9.12 -11.97
C GLN A 72 14.48 8.18 -12.51
N GLN A 73 14.82 7.19 -13.32
CA GLN A 73 13.86 6.21 -13.83
C GLN A 73 13.26 5.36 -12.70
N ILE A 74 14.07 4.99 -11.71
CA ILE A 74 13.60 4.26 -10.52
C ILE A 74 12.63 5.14 -9.73
N ASP A 75 12.97 6.41 -9.47
CA ASP A 75 12.14 7.37 -8.75
C ASP A 75 10.80 7.58 -9.46
N ASP A 76 10.81 7.74 -10.78
CA ASP A 76 9.59 7.92 -11.59
C ASP A 76 8.66 6.70 -11.49
N ILE A 77 9.21 5.49 -11.49
CA ILE A 77 8.44 4.25 -11.28
C ILE A 77 7.87 4.20 -9.87
N MET A 78 8.67 4.51 -8.85
CA MET A 78 8.23 4.49 -7.45
C MET A 78 7.12 5.51 -7.21
N VAL A 79 7.29 6.74 -7.68
CA VAL A 79 6.26 7.79 -7.58
C VAL A 79 5.00 7.40 -8.31
N THR A 80 5.12 6.76 -9.47
CA THR A 80 3.97 6.26 -10.23
C THR A 80 3.26 5.14 -9.47
N ALA A 81 3.99 4.14 -8.99
CA ALA A 81 3.43 3.03 -8.21
C ALA A 81 2.70 3.50 -6.94
N ALA A 82 3.26 4.51 -6.25
CA ALA A 82 2.69 5.04 -5.02
C ALA A 82 1.28 5.66 -5.19
N LYS A 83 0.88 6.02 -6.41
CA LYS A 83 -0.46 6.55 -6.72
C LYS A 83 -1.54 5.48 -6.72
N TYR A 84 -1.18 4.20 -6.81
CA TYR A 84 -2.12 3.09 -6.88
C TYR A 84 -2.26 2.44 -5.51
N ASN A 85 -3.51 2.32 -5.03
CA ASN A 85 -3.80 1.59 -3.81
C ASN A 85 -4.50 0.27 -4.15
N SER A 86 -4.11 -0.78 -3.44
CA SER A 86 -4.77 -2.09 -3.48
C SER A 86 -5.09 -2.49 -2.04
N THR A 87 -6.38 -2.65 -1.76
CA THR A 87 -6.86 -3.05 -0.43
C THR A 87 -7.15 -4.53 -0.41
N ILE A 88 -6.60 -5.24 0.56
CA ILE A 88 -6.85 -6.64 0.86
C ILE A 88 -7.27 -6.75 2.32
N MET A 89 -8.40 -7.41 2.56
CA MET A 89 -8.93 -7.66 3.90
C MET A 89 -9.12 -9.15 4.06
N GLU A 90 -8.07 -9.84 4.51
CA GLU A 90 -8.15 -11.26 4.85
C GLU A 90 -8.59 -11.40 6.30
N ASP A 91 -9.52 -12.31 6.54
CA ASP A 91 -9.94 -12.67 7.88
C ASP A 91 -8.76 -13.26 8.67
N MET A 92 -8.89 -13.21 9.99
CA MET A 92 -8.00 -13.98 10.84
C MET A 92 -8.10 -15.43 10.42
N VAL A 93 -6.98 -16.07 10.16
CA VAL A 93 -6.96 -17.53 9.99
C VAL A 93 -7.61 -18.13 11.24
N ASP A 94 -8.54 -19.06 11.06
CA ASP A 94 -9.22 -19.73 12.17
C ASP A 94 -8.17 -20.59 12.91
N LEU A 95 -7.44 -19.93 13.77
CA LEU A 95 -6.43 -20.54 14.62
C LEU A 95 -7.14 -20.95 15.90
N ASP A 96 -7.36 -22.25 16.09
CA ASP A 96 -7.72 -22.75 17.41
C ASP A 96 -6.66 -22.25 18.41
N SER A 97 -7.07 -21.36 19.31
CA SER A 97 -6.20 -20.75 20.30
C SER A 97 -5.48 -21.79 21.18
N ASN A 98 -6.06 -23.01 21.32
CA ASN A 98 -5.43 -24.13 22.01
C ASN A 98 -4.27 -24.75 21.20
N ASN A 99 -4.12 -24.39 19.93
CA ASN A 99 -3.10 -24.92 19.02
C ASN A 99 -1.95 -23.95 18.78
N ILE A 100 -2.00 -22.74 19.34
CA ILE A 100 -0.91 -21.76 19.25
C ILE A 100 0.12 -22.07 20.32
N SER A 101 1.34 -22.41 19.90
CA SER A 101 2.46 -22.70 20.80
C SER A 101 3.27 -21.44 21.14
N ASN A 102 3.33 -20.47 20.24
CA ASN A 102 4.07 -19.23 20.42
C ASN A 102 3.48 -18.09 19.58
N THR A 103 3.65 -16.86 20.04
CA THR A 103 3.29 -15.65 19.29
C THR A 103 4.41 -14.61 19.41
N LEU A 104 4.97 -14.20 18.27
CA LEU A 104 5.87 -13.05 18.18
C LEU A 104 5.11 -11.85 17.66
N THR A 105 5.44 -10.66 18.16
CA THR A 105 4.79 -9.41 17.75
C THR A 105 5.81 -8.34 17.41
N GLY A 106 5.43 -7.40 16.53
CA GLY A 106 6.26 -6.26 16.21
C GLY A 106 5.42 -5.10 15.64
N SER A 107 5.97 -3.91 15.71
CA SER A 107 5.39 -2.72 15.10
C SER A 107 6.32 -2.18 14.04
N PHE A 108 5.77 -1.82 12.86
CA PHE A 108 6.58 -1.28 11.78
C PHE A 108 7.03 0.14 12.07
N ALA A 109 8.28 0.40 11.71
CA ALA A 109 8.84 1.72 11.54
C ALA A 109 9.15 1.94 10.05
N ASP A 110 8.96 3.18 9.59
CA ASP A 110 9.28 3.61 8.23
C ASP A 110 10.77 3.41 7.89
N ALA A 111 11.10 3.41 6.61
CA ALA A 111 12.49 3.36 6.14
C ALA A 111 13.33 4.58 6.56
N GLY A 112 12.69 5.72 6.83
CA GLY A 112 13.35 6.96 7.24
C GLY A 112 13.86 7.82 6.10
N ASP A 113 13.48 7.52 4.87
CA ASP A 113 13.88 8.26 3.65
C ASP A 113 12.91 9.39 3.27
N GLY A 114 11.81 9.56 4.04
CA GLY A 114 10.80 10.59 3.84
C GLY A 114 9.80 10.31 2.72
N PHE A 115 9.94 9.19 2.00
CA PHE A 115 9.04 8.78 0.93
C PHE A 115 8.33 7.45 1.23
N HIS A 116 9.06 6.46 1.75
CA HIS A 116 8.49 5.14 2.04
C HIS A 116 7.96 5.08 3.47
N HIS A 117 6.67 4.80 3.59
CA HIS A 117 5.97 4.72 4.87
C HIS A 117 5.33 3.36 5.04
N VAL A 118 5.45 2.78 6.23
CA VAL A 118 4.76 1.54 6.61
C VAL A 118 4.18 1.69 8.01
N ARG A 119 2.91 1.35 8.15
CA ARG A 119 2.23 1.23 9.45
C ARG A 119 1.52 -0.10 9.52
N SER A 120 1.79 -0.88 10.54
CA SER A 120 1.13 -2.14 10.84
C SER A 120 1.59 -2.66 12.19
N MET A 121 0.75 -3.46 12.81
CA MET A 121 1.21 -4.50 13.74
C MET A 121 1.48 -5.76 12.93
N VAL A 122 2.59 -6.42 13.20
CA VAL A 122 2.87 -7.75 12.67
C VAL A 122 2.82 -8.76 13.82
N LYS A 123 2.20 -9.90 13.56
CA LYS A 123 2.16 -11.04 14.47
C LYS A 123 2.59 -12.30 13.73
N ILE A 124 3.39 -13.12 14.39
CA ILE A 124 3.68 -14.46 13.88
C ILE A 124 3.13 -15.46 14.90
N TYR A 125 2.20 -16.28 14.44
CA TYR A 125 1.63 -17.37 15.21
C TYR A 125 2.33 -18.65 14.82
N THR A 126 2.96 -19.31 15.79
CA THR A 126 3.51 -20.67 15.59
C THR A 126 2.55 -21.67 16.21
N LEU A 127 2.14 -22.65 15.42
CA LEU A 127 1.21 -23.70 15.81
C LEU A 127 1.95 -24.90 16.43
N ALA A 128 1.21 -25.74 17.16
CA ALA A 128 1.76 -26.94 17.77
C ALA A 128 2.32 -27.96 16.76
N ASP A 129 1.84 -27.93 15.50
CA ASP A 129 2.36 -28.74 14.40
C ASP A 129 3.63 -28.16 13.73
N GLY A 130 4.14 -27.02 14.23
CA GLY A 130 5.33 -26.34 13.74
C GLY A 130 5.08 -25.37 12.59
N LYS A 131 3.86 -25.26 12.07
CA LYS A 131 3.54 -24.25 11.06
C LYS A 131 3.55 -22.86 11.68
N SER A 132 3.96 -21.87 10.89
CA SER A 132 3.95 -20.47 11.31
C SER A 132 3.25 -19.60 10.27
N ILE A 133 2.45 -18.65 10.77
CA ILE A 133 1.69 -17.70 9.96
C ILE A 133 2.05 -16.29 10.39
N LEU A 134 2.54 -15.48 9.46
CA LEU A 134 2.74 -14.06 9.63
C LEU A 134 1.45 -13.33 9.24
N ARG A 135 0.96 -12.49 10.13
CA ARG A 135 -0.20 -11.64 9.92
C ARG A 135 0.20 -10.16 10.01
N LEU A 136 -0.16 -9.40 9.01
CA LEU A 136 -0.14 -7.94 9.01
C LEU A 136 -1.53 -7.45 9.41
N GLU A 137 -1.62 -6.62 10.45
CA GLU A 137 -2.88 -6.05 10.95
C GLU A 137 -2.87 -4.52 10.75
N ASP A 138 -4.01 -3.98 10.29
CA ASP A 138 -4.18 -2.56 9.98
C ASP A 138 -3.06 -2.01 9.10
N PHE A 139 -2.62 -2.88 8.19
CA PHE A 139 -1.49 -2.59 7.32
C PHE A 139 -1.79 -1.44 6.37
N LYS A 140 -0.84 -0.52 6.29
CA LYS A 140 -0.82 0.53 5.29
C LYS A 140 0.63 0.86 4.93
N SER A 141 0.93 0.85 3.64
CA SER A 141 2.24 1.27 3.14
C SER A 141 2.12 2.16 1.91
N THR A 142 3.19 2.90 1.62
CA THR A 142 3.42 3.40 0.26
C THR A 142 3.39 2.20 -0.67
N ASN A 143 2.75 2.30 -1.84
CA ASN A 143 2.78 1.22 -2.81
C ASN A 143 4.07 1.27 -3.64
N GLY A 144 4.45 0.13 -4.18
CA GLY A 144 5.63 0.00 -5.03
C GLY A 144 5.45 -1.07 -6.11
N PRO A 145 6.31 -1.10 -7.12
CA PRO A 145 6.11 -1.96 -8.29
C PRO A 145 6.39 -3.44 -8.04
N ASP A 146 7.21 -3.77 -7.04
CA ASP A 146 7.65 -5.16 -6.79
C ASP A 146 7.89 -5.41 -5.30
N VAL A 147 6.84 -5.20 -4.49
CA VAL A 147 6.92 -5.21 -3.02
C VAL A 147 6.65 -6.61 -2.46
N TYR A 148 7.47 -7.00 -1.50
CA TYR A 148 7.44 -8.31 -0.83
C TYR A 148 7.51 -8.15 0.70
N VAL A 149 7.07 -9.20 1.38
CA VAL A 149 7.29 -9.41 2.80
C VAL A 149 8.49 -10.35 2.96
N TYR A 150 9.50 -9.90 3.68
CA TYR A 150 10.70 -10.68 3.98
C TYR A 150 10.86 -10.87 5.48
N LEU A 151 11.39 -12.02 5.88
CA LEU A 151 12.01 -12.22 7.18
C LEU A 151 13.52 -12.06 7.00
N SER A 152 14.19 -11.31 7.87
CA SER A 152 15.58 -10.93 7.66
C SER A 152 16.37 -10.84 8.96
N THR A 153 17.69 -10.94 8.83
CA THR A 153 18.64 -10.70 9.92
C THR A 153 19.05 -9.25 10.03
N ASP A 154 18.85 -8.47 8.96
CA ASP A 154 19.19 -7.05 8.89
C ASP A 154 18.22 -6.26 7.99
N LYS A 155 18.29 -4.92 8.07
CA LYS A 155 17.43 -4.01 7.28
C LYS A 155 17.84 -3.88 5.80
N LYS A 156 18.90 -4.56 5.36
CA LYS A 156 19.40 -4.55 3.98
C LYS A 156 18.98 -5.79 3.21
N ALA A 157 18.24 -6.70 3.86
CA ALA A 157 17.86 -7.99 3.32
C ALA A 157 19.08 -8.83 2.85
N SER A 158 20.25 -8.69 3.50
CA SER A 158 21.50 -9.35 3.12
C SER A 158 21.40 -10.88 3.31
N ASP A 159 20.72 -11.29 4.38
CA ASP A 159 20.36 -12.68 4.66
C ASP A 159 18.86 -12.68 5.02
N SER A 160 18.04 -13.13 4.09
CA SER A 160 16.60 -12.99 4.20
C SER A 160 15.84 -14.14 3.55
N VAL A 161 14.63 -14.38 4.05
CA VAL A 161 13.65 -15.33 3.52
C VAL A 161 12.50 -14.56 2.90
N ASN A 162 12.21 -14.82 1.64
CA ASN A 162 11.04 -14.27 0.96
C ASN A 162 9.79 -15.01 1.42
N VAL A 163 8.90 -14.34 2.15
CA VAL A 163 7.65 -14.93 2.66
C VAL A 163 6.52 -14.83 1.62
N GLY A 164 6.60 -13.84 0.74
CA GLY A 164 5.64 -13.69 -0.34
C GLY A 164 5.52 -12.26 -0.87
N ARG A 165 4.92 -12.14 -2.05
CA ARG A 165 4.60 -10.83 -2.62
C ARG A 165 3.53 -10.14 -1.79
N LEU A 166 3.67 -8.83 -1.54
CA LEU A 166 2.66 -8.04 -0.87
C LEU A 166 1.34 -8.10 -1.67
N LYS A 167 0.26 -8.56 -1.03
CA LYS A 167 -1.04 -8.77 -1.68
C LYS A 167 -1.76 -7.46 -1.95
N GLY A 168 -1.57 -6.47 -1.07
CA GLY A 168 -2.09 -5.11 -1.20
C GLY A 168 -1.33 -4.17 -0.28
N ASN A 169 -1.34 -2.87 -0.56
CA ASN A 169 -0.69 -1.88 0.29
C ASN A 169 -1.60 -1.36 1.42
N ILE A 170 -2.82 -1.86 1.53
CA ILE A 170 -3.78 -1.53 2.60
C ILE A 170 -4.50 -2.80 3.05
N GLY A 171 -4.72 -2.95 4.37
CA GLY A 171 -5.60 -3.93 4.98
C GLY A 171 -4.89 -5.11 5.64
N ASN A 172 -5.67 -6.10 6.08
CA ASN A 172 -5.17 -7.27 6.81
C ASN A 172 -4.73 -8.37 5.85
N GLN A 173 -3.58 -8.97 6.09
CA GLN A 173 -2.99 -9.96 5.20
C GLN A 173 -2.28 -11.06 5.99
N ASN A 174 -2.38 -12.31 5.52
CA ASN A 174 -1.74 -13.47 6.11
C ASN A 174 -0.72 -14.07 5.14
N TYR A 175 0.38 -14.60 5.68
CA TYR A 175 1.44 -15.25 4.91
C TYR A 175 1.91 -16.51 5.64
N GLU A 176 2.01 -17.61 4.93
CA GLU A 176 2.61 -18.83 5.46
C GLU A 176 4.14 -18.67 5.47
N ILE A 177 4.77 -19.00 6.59
CA ILE A 177 6.22 -19.02 6.71
C ILE A 177 6.71 -20.43 6.42
N PRO A 178 7.75 -20.64 5.58
CA PRO A 178 8.35 -21.96 5.39
C PRO A 178 8.77 -22.60 6.74
N GLN A 179 8.53 -23.89 6.89
CA GLN A 179 8.71 -24.59 8.18
C GLN A 179 10.14 -24.63 8.70
N ASP A 180 11.12 -24.48 7.83
CA ASP A 180 12.56 -24.52 8.13
C ASP A 180 13.15 -23.16 8.53
N VAL A 181 12.33 -22.13 8.63
CA VAL A 181 12.77 -20.77 8.99
C VAL A 181 12.98 -20.65 10.50
N ASP A 182 14.20 -20.33 10.88
CA ASP A 182 14.56 -20.04 12.27
C ASP A 182 14.17 -18.59 12.63
N LEU A 183 13.03 -18.43 13.31
CA LEU A 183 12.51 -17.13 13.75
C LEU A 183 13.36 -16.46 14.84
N SER A 184 14.27 -17.19 15.51
CA SER A 184 15.23 -16.60 16.44
C SER A 184 16.36 -15.89 15.69
N LYS A 185 16.70 -16.35 14.51
CA LYS A 185 17.69 -15.77 13.61
C LYS A 185 17.08 -14.65 12.75
N TYR A 186 15.95 -14.91 12.11
CA TYR A 186 15.26 -13.98 11.23
C TYR A 186 14.18 -13.20 12.00
N ASN A 187 14.63 -12.29 12.87
CA ASN A 187 13.78 -11.56 13.80
C ASN A 187 13.27 -10.21 13.27
N LEU A 188 13.58 -9.84 12.02
CA LEU A 188 13.07 -8.64 11.36
C LEU A 188 12.07 -9.02 10.28
N VAL A 189 10.93 -8.33 10.26
CA VAL A 189 10.00 -8.34 9.11
C VAL A 189 10.24 -7.09 8.29
N LEU A 190 10.50 -7.25 6.99
CA LEU A 190 10.73 -6.14 6.06
C LEU A 190 9.61 -6.05 5.04
N ILE A 191 9.20 -4.84 4.74
CA ILE A 191 8.47 -4.52 3.50
C ILE A 191 9.51 -4.01 2.51
N TRP A 192 9.74 -4.79 1.45
CA TRP A 192 10.91 -4.67 0.58
C TRP A 192 10.54 -4.63 -0.90
N CYS A 193 10.99 -3.62 -1.60
CA CYS A 193 10.90 -3.59 -3.06
C CYS A 193 12.10 -4.34 -3.64
N ARG A 194 11.85 -5.55 -4.13
CA ARG A 194 12.90 -6.45 -4.58
C ARG A 194 13.60 -5.96 -5.84
N ALA A 195 12.85 -5.46 -6.84
CA ALA A 195 13.42 -5.02 -8.11
C ALA A 195 14.47 -3.92 -7.94
N PHE A 196 14.26 -3.03 -6.96
CA PHE A 196 15.13 -1.87 -6.73
C PHE A 196 15.99 -1.99 -5.46
N SER A 197 15.85 -3.07 -4.71
CA SER A 197 16.54 -3.28 -3.42
C SER A 197 16.30 -2.13 -2.43
N VAL A 198 15.04 -1.73 -2.26
CA VAL A 198 14.62 -0.61 -1.42
C VAL A 198 13.77 -1.09 -0.26
N LEU A 199 14.16 -0.66 0.95
CA LEU A 199 13.37 -0.86 2.17
C LEU A 199 12.22 0.17 2.22
N PHE A 200 11.01 -0.29 2.53
CA PHE A 200 9.86 0.57 2.81
C PHE A 200 9.65 0.76 4.30
N GLY A 201 9.85 -0.29 5.06
CA GLY A 201 9.79 -0.28 6.51
C GLY A 201 10.16 -1.63 7.11
N SER A 202 10.41 -1.63 8.42
CA SER A 202 10.82 -2.82 9.16
C SER A 202 10.14 -2.91 10.51
N ALA A 203 9.87 -4.13 10.97
CA ALA A 203 9.42 -4.42 12.32
C ALA A 203 10.34 -5.45 12.97
N GLU A 204 10.77 -5.18 14.20
CA GLU A 204 11.51 -6.15 15.02
C GLU A 204 10.53 -6.99 15.81
N LEU A 205 10.69 -8.32 15.75
CA LEU A 205 9.83 -9.28 16.41
C LEU A 205 10.30 -9.50 17.85
N GLN A 206 9.34 -9.52 18.76
CA GLN A 206 9.51 -9.76 20.18
C GLN A 206 8.45 -10.74 20.68
N LEU A 207 8.75 -11.45 21.78
CA LEU A 207 7.81 -12.30 22.50
C LEU A 207 6.72 -11.47 23.20
#